data_879bb10e092ee42e3d677a18c8d73210
#
_entry.id   879bb10e092ee42e3d677a18c8d73210
#
_cell.length_a   1.000
_cell.length_b   1.000
_cell.length_c   1.000
_cell.angle_alpha   90.00
_cell.angle_beta   90.00
_cell.angle_gamma   90.00
#
_symmetry.space_group_name_H-M   'P 1'
#
loop_
_entity.id
_entity.type
_entity.pdbx_description
1 polymer ?
#
loop_
_entity_poly.entity_id
_entity_poly.type
_entity_poly.pdbx_seq_one_letter_code
_entity_poly.pdbx_strand_id
1 'polypeptide(L)'
;LALTGFGIPGLAGFAGFYSKDAIIEAAYAAHSDVGIYAFWMTVIAALMTSFYSWRLIFMTFHGKSRASNETLSHVHESPSAMTVPLVVLAVGSIFAGVFFFGDFIGTGWEEFWRGSIHVSSGNHILEEIHHVPGWVKWSATVMMILGFLFAWQFYIRKPELPAALAREQYMVYRFLLNKWYFDELYNLIFVRPAMWLGRMLWRIGDGRIIDGLGPDGISARIIDVAGRVSRLQTGYVYHYAFA
;
A
#
# COMPACT_ATOMS: atom_id res chain seq x y z
N LEU A 1 -11.17 4.25 -14.67
CA LEU A 1 -11.61 5.61 -15.00
C LEU A 1 -11.75 6.51 -13.78
N ALA A 2 -12.47 6.11 -12.72
CA ALA A 2 -12.57 6.93 -11.50
C ALA A 2 -11.21 7.23 -10.87
N LEU A 3 -10.33 6.22 -10.76
CA LEU A 3 -8.99 6.38 -10.22
C LEU A 3 -8.11 7.33 -11.05
N THR A 4 -8.28 7.35 -12.38
CA THR A 4 -7.53 8.27 -13.24
C THR A 4 -7.98 9.72 -13.13
N GLY A 5 -9.12 9.99 -12.48
CA GLY A 5 -9.73 11.32 -12.43
C GLY A 5 -10.36 11.72 -13.76
N PHE A 6 -11.02 10.77 -14.41
CA PHE A 6 -11.70 11.05 -15.70
C PHE A 6 -12.87 12.01 -15.48
N GLY A 7 -12.78 13.18 -16.07
CA GLY A 7 -13.78 14.23 -15.99
C GLY A 7 -13.40 15.44 -16.83
N ILE A 8 -14.36 16.34 -17.01
CA ILE A 8 -14.20 17.61 -17.71
C ILE A 8 -14.57 18.73 -16.76
N PRO A 9 -13.64 19.67 -16.45
CA PRO A 9 -13.92 20.80 -15.60
C PRO A 9 -15.17 21.58 -16.01
N GLY A 10 -16.06 21.82 -15.05
CA GLY A 10 -17.31 22.54 -15.29
C GLY A 10 -18.46 21.75 -15.93
N LEU A 11 -18.24 20.46 -16.27
CA LEU A 11 -19.29 19.61 -16.86
C LEU A 11 -19.65 18.43 -15.93
N ALA A 12 -18.84 17.41 -15.90
CA ALA A 12 -19.03 16.23 -15.07
C ALA A 12 -17.76 15.36 -15.05
N GLY A 13 -17.65 14.50 -14.02
CA GLY A 13 -16.57 13.53 -13.89
C GLY A 13 -16.95 12.38 -12.96
N PHE A 14 -16.12 11.36 -12.93
CA PHE A 14 -16.22 10.29 -11.94
C PHE A 14 -15.83 10.80 -10.55
N ALA A 15 -16.14 10.05 -9.49
CA ALA A 15 -15.88 10.46 -8.12
C ALA A 15 -14.41 10.89 -7.87
N GLY A 16 -13.45 10.17 -8.46
CA GLY A 16 -12.04 10.52 -8.34
C GLY A 16 -11.61 11.80 -9.08
N PHE A 17 -12.39 12.30 -10.03
CA PHE A 17 -12.16 13.60 -10.65
C PHE A 17 -12.35 14.71 -9.61
N TYR A 18 -13.51 14.76 -8.98
CA TYR A 18 -13.83 15.82 -8.00
C TYR A 18 -12.84 15.90 -6.85
N SER A 19 -12.47 14.77 -6.25
CA SER A 19 -11.51 14.75 -5.15
C SER A 19 -10.10 15.14 -5.58
N LYS A 20 -9.66 14.69 -6.75
CA LYS A 20 -8.32 14.97 -7.26
C LYS A 20 -8.17 16.44 -7.66
N ASP A 21 -9.13 16.98 -8.37
CA ASP A 21 -9.15 18.39 -8.77
C ASP A 21 -9.15 19.30 -7.57
N ALA A 22 -10.01 19.03 -6.56
CA ALA A 22 -10.05 19.82 -5.34
C ALA A 22 -8.69 19.84 -4.60
N ILE A 23 -7.97 18.71 -4.53
CA ILE A 23 -6.63 18.65 -3.93
C ILE A 23 -5.61 19.48 -4.72
N ILE A 24 -5.64 19.40 -6.05
CA ILE A 24 -4.73 20.14 -6.93
C ILE A 24 -5.01 21.63 -6.86
N GLU A 25 -6.28 22.02 -6.90
CA GLU A 25 -6.71 23.41 -6.79
C GLU A 25 -6.38 23.99 -5.41
N ALA A 26 -6.61 23.23 -4.32
CA ALA A 26 -6.28 23.64 -2.98
C ALA A 26 -4.76 23.83 -2.77
N ALA A 27 -3.95 22.95 -3.35
CA ALA A 27 -2.49 23.07 -3.29
C ALA A 27 -2.01 24.38 -3.98
N TYR A 28 -2.62 24.74 -5.10
CA TYR A 28 -2.33 25.99 -5.79
C TYR A 28 -2.83 27.21 -5.01
N ALA A 29 -4.05 27.13 -4.48
CA ALA A 29 -4.70 28.21 -3.71
C ALA A 29 -4.03 28.49 -2.36
N ALA A 30 -3.14 27.63 -1.88
CA ALA A 30 -2.40 27.84 -0.63
C ALA A 30 -1.39 29.00 -0.69
N HIS A 31 -1.12 29.60 -1.85
CA HIS A 31 -0.25 30.75 -2.06
C HIS A 31 1.10 30.72 -1.31
N SER A 32 1.66 29.51 -1.15
CA SER A 32 2.94 29.29 -0.48
C SER A 32 3.90 28.50 -1.38
N ASP A 33 5.20 28.59 -1.13
CA ASP A 33 6.20 27.83 -1.89
C ASP A 33 5.96 26.31 -1.76
N VAL A 34 5.55 25.86 -0.58
CA VAL A 34 5.18 24.47 -0.33
C VAL A 34 3.91 24.10 -1.10
N GLY A 35 2.92 25.00 -1.18
CA GLY A 35 1.70 24.80 -1.96
C GLY A 35 1.99 24.66 -3.45
N ILE A 36 2.86 25.51 -4.01
CA ILE A 36 3.28 25.43 -5.42
C ILE A 36 4.04 24.13 -5.70
N TYR A 37 4.94 23.74 -4.80
CA TYR A 37 5.62 22.45 -4.90
C TYR A 37 4.61 21.28 -4.88
N ALA A 38 3.67 21.28 -3.93
CA ALA A 38 2.62 20.27 -3.83
C ALA A 38 1.73 20.23 -5.09
N PHE A 39 1.38 21.40 -5.65
CA PHE A 39 0.65 21.49 -6.90
C PHE A 39 1.36 20.75 -8.03
N TRP A 40 2.63 21.05 -8.29
CA TRP A 40 3.36 20.37 -9.36
C TRP A 40 3.54 18.87 -9.11
N MET A 41 3.77 18.47 -7.87
CA MET A 41 3.88 17.05 -7.51
C MET A 41 2.56 16.30 -7.75
N THR A 42 1.43 16.89 -7.39
CA THR A 42 0.11 16.27 -7.59
C THR A 42 -0.29 16.24 -9.07
N VAL A 43 0.06 17.26 -9.85
CA VAL A 43 -0.13 17.28 -11.32
C VAL A 43 0.68 16.19 -12.01
N ILE A 44 1.95 16.01 -11.64
CA ILE A 44 2.80 14.92 -12.15
C ILE A 44 2.23 13.57 -11.71
N ALA A 45 1.79 13.44 -10.45
CA ALA A 45 1.18 12.23 -9.94
C ALA A 45 -0.12 11.86 -10.69
N ALA A 46 -0.89 12.84 -11.15
CA ALA A 46 -2.07 12.62 -11.99
C ALA A 46 -1.71 11.95 -13.33
N LEU A 47 -0.65 12.42 -13.99
CA LEU A 47 -0.11 11.79 -15.21
C LEU A 47 0.32 10.36 -14.95
N MET A 48 1.13 10.14 -13.91
CA MET A 48 1.63 8.81 -13.55
C MET A 48 0.50 7.86 -13.19
N THR A 49 -0.52 8.33 -12.46
CA THR A 49 -1.70 7.55 -12.09
C THR A 49 -2.49 7.10 -13.32
N SER A 50 -2.70 8.01 -14.27
CA SER A 50 -3.35 7.68 -15.53
C SER A 50 -2.52 6.64 -16.30
N PHE A 51 -1.22 6.87 -16.44
CA PHE A 51 -0.33 5.97 -17.17
C PHE A 51 -0.34 4.54 -16.60
N TYR A 52 -0.15 4.34 -15.28
CA TYR A 52 -0.12 2.99 -14.73
C TYR A 52 -1.49 2.32 -14.73
N SER A 53 -2.57 3.07 -14.57
CA SER A 53 -3.92 2.51 -14.62
C SER A 53 -4.26 2.00 -16.02
N TRP A 54 -3.95 2.76 -17.05
CA TRP A 54 -4.15 2.34 -18.43
C TRP A 54 -3.17 1.24 -18.85
N ARG A 55 -1.94 1.26 -18.35
CA ARG A 55 -1.03 0.12 -18.49
C ARG A 55 -1.66 -1.18 -18.00
N LEU A 56 -2.25 -1.16 -16.79
CA LEU A 56 -2.93 -2.32 -16.24
C LEU A 56 -4.05 -2.81 -17.17
N ILE A 57 -4.91 -1.90 -17.64
CA ILE A 57 -6.02 -2.24 -18.53
C ILE A 57 -5.50 -2.83 -19.85
N PHE A 58 -4.54 -2.17 -20.49
CA PHE A 58 -4.01 -2.62 -21.77
C PHE A 58 -3.29 -3.96 -21.68
N MET A 59 -2.54 -4.19 -20.61
CA MET A 59 -1.83 -5.46 -20.41
C MET A 59 -2.75 -6.62 -20.00
N THR A 60 -3.90 -6.32 -19.38
CA THR A 60 -4.84 -7.34 -18.90
C THR A 60 -5.87 -7.71 -19.96
N PHE A 61 -6.45 -6.71 -20.62
CA PHE A 61 -7.62 -6.92 -21.50
C PHE A 61 -7.30 -6.81 -22.99
N HIS A 62 -6.11 -6.32 -23.36
CA HIS A 62 -5.75 -6.13 -24.77
C HIS A 62 -4.52 -6.99 -25.11
N GLY A 63 -4.48 -7.43 -26.36
CA GLY A 63 -3.40 -8.26 -26.89
C GLY A 63 -3.67 -9.77 -26.83
N LYS A 64 -2.65 -10.55 -27.12
CA LYS A 64 -2.74 -12.02 -27.12
C LYS A 64 -2.64 -12.56 -25.68
N SER A 65 -3.50 -13.52 -25.35
CA SER A 65 -3.40 -14.23 -24.07
C SER A 65 -2.04 -14.92 -23.93
N ARG A 66 -1.46 -14.82 -22.74
CA ARG A 66 -0.21 -15.50 -22.36
C ARG A 66 -0.46 -16.75 -21.51
N ALA A 67 -1.72 -17.03 -21.20
CA ALA A 67 -2.12 -18.21 -20.45
C ALA A 67 -2.02 -19.47 -21.34
N SER A 68 -1.74 -20.62 -20.71
CA SER A 68 -1.78 -21.90 -21.38
C SER A 68 -3.21 -22.27 -21.81
N ASN A 69 -3.35 -23.14 -22.81
CA ASN A 69 -4.67 -23.63 -23.23
C ASN A 69 -5.42 -24.34 -22.10
N GLU A 70 -4.70 -25.03 -21.22
CA GLU A 70 -5.25 -25.66 -20.03
C GLU A 70 -5.83 -24.62 -19.08
N THR A 71 -5.10 -23.54 -18.78
CA THR A 71 -5.59 -22.42 -17.96
C THR A 71 -6.83 -21.79 -18.58
N LEU A 72 -6.81 -21.56 -19.90
CA LEU A 72 -7.94 -20.93 -20.62
C LEU A 72 -9.21 -21.79 -20.58
N SER A 73 -9.10 -23.13 -20.59
CA SER A 73 -10.26 -24.01 -20.51
C SER A 73 -10.96 -23.99 -19.15
N HIS A 74 -10.29 -23.54 -18.10
CA HIS A 74 -10.83 -23.40 -16.74
C HIS A 74 -11.29 -21.97 -16.40
N VAL A 75 -11.14 -21.01 -17.33
CA VAL A 75 -11.59 -19.63 -17.10
C VAL A 75 -13.11 -19.58 -17.15
N HIS A 76 -13.71 -19.10 -16.08
CA HIS A 76 -15.15 -18.85 -15.96
C HIS A 76 -15.41 -17.53 -15.25
N GLU A 77 -16.61 -16.99 -15.44
CA GLU A 77 -17.04 -15.78 -14.71
C GLU A 77 -17.15 -16.03 -13.21
N SER A 78 -16.83 -14.98 -12.43
CA SER A 78 -16.96 -15.00 -10.98
C SER A 78 -18.42 -15.12 -10.56
N PRO A 79 -18.72 -15.81 -9.43
CA PRO A 79 -20.09 -15.94 -8.93
C PRO A 79 -20.71 -14.59 -8.59
N SER A 80 -22.04 -14.52 -8.60
CA SER A 80 -22.81 -13.30 -8.33
C SER A 80 -22.49 -12.66 -6.97
N ALA A 81 -22.12 -13.45 -5.97
CA ALA A 81 -21.66 -12.96 -4.67
C ALA A 81 -20.42 -12.03 -4.75
N MET A 82 -19.60 -12.18 -5.80
CA MET A 82 -18.44 -11.31 -6.06
C MET A 82 -18.79 -10.19 -7.05
N THR A 83 -19.59 -10.48 -8.09
CA THR A 83 -19.85 -9.49 -9.14
C THR A 83 -20.85 -8.42 -8.71
N VAL A 84 -21.88 -8.75 -7.90
CA VAL A 84 -22.86 -7.77 -7.42
C VAL A 84 -22.23 -6.65 -6.59
N PRO A 85 -21.38 -6.90 -5.57
CA PRO A 85 -20.67 -5.84 -4.85
C PRO A 85 -19.80 -4.97 -5.77
N LEU A 86 -19.13 -5.56 -6.77
CA LEU A 86 -18.31 -4.81 -7.72
C LEU A 86 -19.16 -3.87 -8.58
N VAL A 87 -20.34 -4.29 -9.02
CA VAL A 87 -21.25 -3.44 -9.76
C VAL A 87 -21.74 -2.28 -8.89
N VAL A 88 -22.12 -2.52 -7.64
CA VAL A 88 -22.55 -1.47 -6.70
C VAL A 88 -21.43 -0.45 -6.50
N LEU A 89 -20.19 -0.91 -6.28
CA LEU A 89 -19.02 -0.03 -6.15
C LEU A 89 -18.74 0.75 -7.45
N ALA A 90 -18.91 0.12 -8.61
CA ALA A 90 -18.76 0.79 -9.90
C ALA A 90 -19.78 1.90 -10.09
N VAL A 91 -21.03 1.67 -9.74
CA VAL A 91 -22.10 2.69 -9.77
C VAL A 91 -21.73 3.84 -8.82
N GLY A 92 -21.32 3.55 -7.58
CA GLY A 92 -20.84 4.56 -6.64
C GLY A 92 -19.67 5.37 -7.19
N SER A 93 -18.69 4.71 -7.81
CA SER A 93 -17.51 5.40 -8.39
C SER A 93 -17.83 6.32 -9.57
N ILE A 94 -18.93 6.06 -10.27
CA ILE A 94 -19.41 6.91 -11.36
C ILE A 94 -20.19 8.12 -10.80
N PHE A 95 -21.11 7.89 -9.88
CA PHE A 95 -22.12 8.87 -9.52
C PHE A 95 -21.85 9.61 -8.21
N ALA A 96 -21.15 9.02 -7.25
CA ALA A 96 -20.99 9.61 -5.92
C ALA A 96 -20.37 11.02 -5.96
N GLY A 97 -19.40 11.26 -6.85
CA GLY A 97 -18.80 12.59 -6.99
C GLY A 97 -19.80 13.66 -7.37
N VAL A 98 -20.66 13.39 -8.32
CA VAL A 98 -21.70 14.34 -8.78
C VAL A 98 -22.72 14.62 -7.68
N PHE A 99 -23.14 13.58 -6.94
CA PHE A 99 -24.16 13.73 -5.91
C PHE A 99 -23.64 14.42 -4.65
N PHE A 100 -22.41 14.13 -4.24
CA PHE A 100 -21.89 14.56 -2.95
C PHE A 100 -20.88 15.71 -3.00
N PHE A 101 -20.46 16.16 -4.18
CA PHE A 101 -19.50 17.25 -4.29
C PHE A 101 -19.96 18.53 -3.60
N GLY A 102 -21.26 18.89 -3.78
CA GLY A 102 -21.86 20.10 -3.20
C GLY A 102 -21.79 20.09 -1.67
N ASP A 103 -22.05 18.96 -1.06
CA ASP A 103 -22.09 18.79 0.39
C ASP A 103 -20.69 18.63 1.00
N PHE A 104 -19.77 18.00 0.27
CA PHE A 104 -18.43 17.69 0.83
C PHE A 104 -17.44 18.86 0.68
N ILE A 105 -17.45 19.54 -0.44
CA ILE A 105 -16.42 20.54 -0.82
C ILE A 105 -17.07 21.81 -1.39
N GLY A 106 -18.27 21.71 -1.91
CA GLY A 106 -19.01 22.84 -2.48
C GLY A 106 -19.66 23.74 -1.44
N THR A 107 -20.68 24.48 -1.83
CA THR A 107 -21.36 25.49 -1.00
C THR A 107 -22.07 24.94 0.24
N GLY A 108 -22.37 23.62 0.28
CA GLY A 108 -23.04 22.93 1.40
C GLY A 108 -22.09 22.37 2.47
N TRP A 109 -20.79 22.55 2.33
CA TRP A 109 -19.81 21.86 3.18
C TRP A 109 -19.92 22.22 4.67
N GLU A 110 -20.24 23.48 5.02
CA GLU A 110 -20.40 23.91 6.40
C GLU A 110 -21.61 23.25 7.09
N GLU A 111 -22.73 23.16 6.37
CA GLU A 111 -23.94 22.52 6.87
C GLU A 111 -23.76 21.00 7.02
N PHE A 112 -23.08 20.38 6.08
CA PHE A 112 -22.81 18.94 6.10
C PHE A 112 -21.87 18.57 7.25
N TRP A 113 -20.74 19.26 7.40
CA TRP A 113 -19.73 18.93 8.40
C TRP A 113 -19.99 19.51 9.80
N ARG A 114 -20.85 20.52 9.93
CA ARG A 114 -21.35 21.10 11.21
C ARG A 114 -20.30 21.36 12.28
N GLY A 115 -19.11 21.72 11.96
CA GLY A 115 -18.02 21.90 12.94
C GLY A 115 -17.26 20.65 13.32
N SER A 116 -17.49 19.50 12.65
CA SER A 116 -16.59 18.32 12.72
C SER A 116 -15.23 18.62 12.13
N ILE A 117 -15.17 19.59 11.19
CA ILE A 117 -13.93 20.12 10.63
C ILE A 117 -13.76 21.56 11.12
N HIS A 118 -12.73 21.80 11.92
CA HIS A 118 -12.38 23.16 12.34
C HIS A 118 -11.54 23.84 11.26
N VAL A 119 -12.06 24.91 10.69
CA VAL A 119 -11.33 25.80 9.77
C VAL A 119 -10.94 27.05 10.53
N SER A 120 -9.65 27.36 10.56
CA SER A 120 -9.14 28.59 11.17
C SER A 120 -9.72 29.83 10.45
N SER A 121 -10.01 30.88 11.18
CA SER A 121 -10.59 32.16 10.65
C SER A 121 -9.75 32.84 9.55
N GLY A 122 -8.49 32.43 9.38
CA GLY A 122 -7.61 32.93 8.31
C GLY A 122 -7.44 31.97 7.14
N ASN A 123 -8.15 30.83 7.14
CA ASN A 123 -8.02 29.82 6.07
C ASN A 123 -9.25 29.88 5.15
N HIS A 124 -9.08 30.46 3.97
CA HIS A 124 -10.11 30.60 2.94
C HIS A 124 -9.88 29.68 1.72
N ILE A 125 -9.04 28.64 1.87
CA ILE A 125 -8.65 27.76 0.74
C ILE A 125 -9.88 27.13 0.06
N LEU A 126 -10.90 26.71 0.81
CA LEU A 126 -12.12 26.11 0.23
C LEU A 126 -12.94 27.09 -0.61
N GLU A 127 -12.85 28.40 -0.35
CA GLU A 127 -13.46 29.41 -1.18
C GLU A 127 -12.57 29.74 -2.40
N GLU A 128 -11.26 29.83 -2.18
CA GLU A 128 -10.27 30.16 -3.20
C GLU A 128 -10.12 29.11 -4.30
N ILE A 129 -10.37 27.80 -4.01
CA ILE A 129 -10.36 26.75 -5.03
C ILE A 129 -11.31 27.03 -6.19
N HIS A 130 -12.42 27.71 -5.95
CA HIS A 130 -13.38 28.05 -7.00
C HIS A 130 -12.90 29.20 -7.91
N HIS A 131 -11.92 29.99 -7.44
CA HIS A 131 -11.39 31.18 -8.14
C HIS A 131 -10.01 30.95 -8.78
N VAL A 132 -9.47 29.72 -8.75
CA VAL A 132 -8.19 29.42 -9.38
C VAL A 132 -8.23 29.62 -10.90
N PRO A 133 -7.10 29.98 -11.53
CA PRO A 133 -7.02 30.17 -12.99
C PRO A 133 -7.44 28.95 -13.77
N GLY A 134 -8.06 29.15 -14.94
CA GLY A 134 -8.56 28.05 -15.77
C GLY A 134 -7.50 27.00 -16.14
N TRP A 135 -6.25 27.41 -16.36
CA TRP A 135 -5.18 26.46 -16.67
C TRP A 135 -4.89 25.48 -15.50
N VAL A 136 -5.09 25.90 -14.25
CA VAL A 136 -4.99 25.04 -13.07
C VAL A 136 -6.07 23.97 -13.10
N LYS A 137 -7.33 24.35 -13.36
CA LYS A 137 -8.47 23.43 -13.49
C LYS A 137 -8.28 22.41 -14.59
N TRP A 138 -7.69 22.80 -15.70
CA TRP A 138 -7.43 21.88 -16.82
C TRP A 138 -6.16 21.05 -16.67
N SER A 139 -5.27 21.38 -15.74
CA SER A 139 -3.98 20.73 -15.59
C SER A 139 -4.11 19.22 -15.33
N ALA A 140 -4.98 18.81 -14.40
CA ALA A 140 -5.22 17.40 -14.08
C ALA A 140 -5.80 16.63 -15.26
N THR A 141 -6.79 17.21 -15.96
CA THR A 141 -7.43 16.61 -17.14
C THR A 141 -6.42 16.42 -18.28
N VAL A 142 -5.60 17.43 -18.55
CA VAL A 142 -4.55 17.34 -19.58
C VAL A 142 -3.55 16.23 -19.23
N MET A 143 -3.10 16.17 -17.98
CA MET A 143 -2.16 15.14 -17.53
C MET A 143 -2.78 13.74 -17.56
N MET A 144 -4.05 13.61 -17.25
CA MET A 144 -4.80 12.36 -17.38
C MET A 144 -4.82 11.87 -18.84
N ILE A 145 -5.11 12.77 -19.79
CA ILE A 145 -5.10 12.44 -21.23
C ILE A 145 -3.70 12.08 -21.70
N LEU A 146 -2.67 12.83 -21.31
CA LEU A 146 -1.28 12.51 -21.65
C LEU A 146 -0.85 11.15 -21.09
N GLY A 147 -1.23 10.82 -19.86
CA GLY A 147 -0.95 9.51 -19.26
C GLY A 147 -1.61 8.37 -20.04
N PHE A 148 -2.85 8.55 -20.49
CA PHE A 148 -3.52 7.60 -21.38
C PHE A 148 -2.78 7.44 -22.71
N LEU A 149 -2.43 8.54 -23.37
CA LEU A 149 -1.76 8.51 -24.69
C LEU A 149 -0.38 7.84 -24.59
N PHE A 150 0.39 8.12 -23.53
CA PHE A 150 1.65 7.43 -23.29
C PHE A 150 1.44 5.94 -23.07
N ALA A 151 0.48 5.53 -22.23
CA ALA A 151 0.19 4.13 -22.01
C ALA A 151 -0.26 3.44 -23.32
N TRP A 152 -1.12 4.06 -24.09
CA TRP A 152 -1.55 3.54 -25.40
C TRP A 152 -0.37 3.38 -26.36
N GLN A 153 0.51 4.38 -26.45
CA GLN A 153 1.71 4.33 -27.28
C GLN A 153 2.65 3.17 -26.86
N PHE A 154 2.86 2.97 -25.57
CA PHE A 154 3.80 1.99 -25.02
C PHE A 154 3.27 0.57 -25.05
N TYR A 155 1.97 0.36 -24.84
CA TYR A 155 1.43 -0.99 -24.65
C TYR A 155 0.54 -1.49 -25.78
N ILE A 156 0.04 -0.60 -26.63
CA ILE A 156 -0.79 -0.97 -27.79
C ILE A 156 -0.03 -0.76 -29.09
N ARG A 157 0.49 0.46 -29.31
CA ARG A 157 1.08 0.81 -30.62
C ARG A 157 2.50 0.29 -30.80
N LYS A 158 3.32 0.37 -29.75
CA LYS A 158 4.72 -0.04 -29.78
C LYS A 158 5.08 -0.83 -28.52
N PRO A 159 4.63 -2.08 -28.39
CA PRO A 159 4.81 -2.91 -27.19
C PRO A 159 6.27 -3.29 -26.92
N GLU A 160 7.18 -3.05 -27.86
CA GLU A 160 8.63 -3.23 -27.71
C GLU A 160 9.32 -2.07 -26.93
N LEU A 161 8.71 -0.88 -26.86
CA LEU A 161 9.31 0.29 -26.22
C LEU A 161 9.64 0.09 -24.73
N PRO A 162 8.79 -0.50 -23.89
CA PRO A 162 9.12 -0.73 -22.47
C PRO A 162 10.39 -1.59 -22.30
N ALA A 163 10.55 -2.62 -23.13
CA ALA A 163 11.71 -3.49 -23.06
C ALA A 163 12.98 -2.81 -23.59
N ALA A 164 12.87 -1.94 -24.61
CA ALA A 164 13.98 -1.15 -25.11
C ALA A 164 14.44 -0.14 -24.04
N LEU A 165 13.50 0.62 -23.45
CA LEU A 165 13.78 1.60 -22.41
C LEU A 165 14.41 0.96 -21.16
N ALA A 166 13.94 -0.22 -20.75
CA ALA A 166 14.52 -0.95 -19.63
C ALA A 166 15.97 -1.40 -19.89
N ARG A 167 16.33 -1.66 -21.14
CA ARG A 167 17.71 -1.99 -21.53
C ARG A 167 18.61 -0.76 -21.60
N GLU A 168 18.11 0.33 -22.18
CA GLU A 168 18.86 1.57 -22.31
C GLU A 168 19.11 2.24 -20.96
N GLN A 169 18.09 2.24 -20.09
CA GLN A 169 18.14 2.85 -18.77
C GLN A 169 18.25 1.78 -17.66
N TYR A 170 19.14 0.82 -17.83
CA TYR A 170 19.26 -0.35 -16.97
C TYR A 170 19.42 -0.01 -15.48
N MET A 171 20.21 1.00 -15.15
CA MET A 171 20.46 1.41 -13.76
C MET A 171 19.17 1.93 -13.10
N VAL A 172 18.45 2.82 -13.78
CA VAL A 172 17.16 3.37 -13.29
C VAL A 172 16.12 2.26 -13.21
N TYR A 173 16.04 1.42 -14.26
CA TYR A 173 15.13 0.28 -14.27
C TYR A 173 15.37 -0.65 -13.08
N ARG A 174 16.62 -1.01 -12.81
CA ARG A 174 16.98 -1.89 -11.68
C ARG A 174 16.66 -1.25 -10.32
N PHE A 175 16.92 0.04 -10.17
CA PHE A 175 16.59 0.78 -8.96
C PHE A 175 15.08 0.79 -8.67
N LEU A 176 14.27 1.05 -9.70
CA LEU A 176 12.81 1.03 -9.60
C LEU A 176 12.26 -0.39 -9.42
N LEU A 177 12.83 -1.39 -10.11
CA LEU A 177 12.44 -2.79 -9.99
C LEU A 177 12.63 -3.32 -8.57
N ASN A 178 13.73 -2.94 -7.91
CA ASN A 178 14.01 -3.27 -6.52
C ASN A 178 13.34 -2.30 -5.53
N LYS A 179 12.31 -1.54 -5.95
CA LYS A 179 11.53 -0.67 -5.06
C LYS A 179 12.40 0.27 -4.23
N TRP A 180 13.40 0.88 -4.88
CA TRP A 180 14.35 1.82 -4.27
C TRP A 180 15.22 1.19 -3.17
N TYR A 181 15.27 -0.12 -3.11
CA TYR A 181 15.97 -0.90 -2.08
C TYR A 181 15.49 -0.65 -0.63
N PHE A 182 14.27 -0.14 -0.45
CA PHE A 182 13.72 0.07 0.89
C PHE A 182 13.48 -1.26 1.62
N ASP A 183 13.03 -2.30 0.93
CA ASP A 183 12.79 -3.61 1.53
C ASP A 183 14.12 -4.21 2.07
N GLU A 184 15.21 -4.07 1.30
CA GLU A 184 16.54 -4.52 1.70
C GLU A 184 17.09 -3.70 2.88
N LEU A 185 16.88 -2.38 2.86
CA LEU A 185 17.27 -1.49 3.95
C LEU A 185 16.54 -1.84 5.24
N TYR A 186 15.22 -2.00 5.19
CA TYR A 186 14.42 -2.41 6.34
C TYR A 186 14.77 -3.81 6.83
N ASN A 187 15.05 -4.73 5.93
CA ASN A 187 15.54 -6.06 6.31
C ASN A 187 16.86 -5.98 7.09
N LEU A 188 17.79 -5.13 6.63
CA LEU A 188 19.08 -4.94 7.29
C LEU A 188 18.95 -4.26 8.65
N ILE A 189 18.16 -3.19 8.76
CA ILE A 189 18.09 -2.33 9.96
C ILE A 189 17.15 -2.93 11.01
N PHE A 190 16.03 -3.53 10.61
CA PHE A 190 15.00 -3.98 11.55
C PHE A 190 14.84 -5.49 11.60
N VAL A 191 14.68 -6.16 10.45
CA VAL A 191 14.32 -7.59 10.45
C VAL A 191 15.47 -8.46 10.94
N ARG A 192 16.68 -8.28 10.41
CA ARG A 192 17.85 -9.07 10.83
C ARG A 192 18.21 -8.89 12.32
N PRO A 193 18.26 -7.65 12.87
CA PRO A 193 18.48 -7.44 14.29
C PRO A 193 17.37 -8.03 15.16
N ALA A 194 16.10 -7.87 14.78
CA ALA A 194 14.98 -8.46 15.50
C ALA A 194 15.05 -9.99 15.52
N MET A 195 15.34 -10.61 14.38
CA MET A 195 15.52 -12.07 14.29
C MET A 195 16.75 -12.55 15.05
N TRP A 196 17.82 -11.78 15.10
CA TRP A 196 18.99 -12.09 15.92
C TRP A 196 18.65 -12.01 17.42
N LEU A 197 17.99 -10.94 17.84
CA LEU A 197 17.54 -10.76 19.23
C LEU A 197 16.58 -11.88 19.64
N GLY A 198 15.61 -12.21 18.81
CA GLY A 198 14.68 -13.32 19.07
C GLY A 198 15.39 -14.67 19.25
N ARG A 199 16.38 -14.96 18.39
CA ARG A 199 17.19 -16.17 18.53
C ARG A 199 18.05 -16.16 19.79
N MET A 200 18.57 -15.00 20.16
CA MET A 200 19.35 -14.85 21.39
C MET A 200 18.47 -15.09 22.63
N LEU A 201 17.30 -14.46 22.69
CA LEU A 201 16.34 -14.62 23.78
C LEU A 201 15.88 -16.08 23.90
N TRP A 202 15.51 -16.70 22.77
CA TRP A 202 15.11 -18.10 22.75
C TRP A 202 16.24 -19.04 23.26
N ARG A 203 17.46 -18.94 22.72
CA ARG A 203 18.53 -19.86 23.04
C ARG A 203 19.11 -19.64 24.44
N ILE A 204 19.27 -18.39 24.85
CA ILE A 204 19.89 -18.03 26.14
C ILE A 204 18.81 -17.85 27.19
N GLY A 205 17.77 -17.07 26.92
CA GLY A 205 16.68 -16.80 27.85
C GLY A 205 15.90 -18.07 28.17
N ASP A 206 15.22 -18.62 27.18
CA ASP A 206 14.37 -19.79 27.37
C ASP A 206 15.22 -21.04 27.62
N GLY A 207 16.09 -21.42 26.68
CA GLY A 207 16.79 -22.70 26.77
C GLY A 207 17.83 -22.82 27.89
N ARG A 208 18.65 -21.78 28.11
CA ARG A 208 19.70 -21.90 29.16
C ARG A 208 19.26 -21.41 30.54
N ILE A 209 18.50 -20.31 30.61
CA ILE A 209 18.13 -19.70 31.88
C ILE A 209 16.82 -20.32 32.37
N ILE A 210 15.75 -20.26 31.64
CA ILE A 210 14.43 -20.72 32.10
C ILE A 210 14.43 -22.26 32.21
N ASP A 211 14.71 -22.96 31.12
CA ASP A 211 14.68 -24.43 31.12
C ASP A 211 15.89 -25.02 31.87
N GLY A 212 17.09 -24.53 31.57
CA GLY A 212 18.33 -25.09 32.13
C GLY A 212 18.53 -24.87 33.62
N LEU A 213 18.06 -23.77 34.21
CA LEU A 213 18.07 -23.52 35.65
C LEU A 213 16.73 -23.86 36.30
N GLY A 214 15.63 -23.83 35.56
CA GLY A 214 14.29 -24.15 36.03
C GLY A 214 13.96 -25.64 35.91
N PRO A 215 12.91 -26.01 35.15
CA PRO A 215 12.35 -27.36 35.13
C PRO A 215 13.38 -28.45 34.82
N ASP A 216 14.13 -28.29 33.73
CA ASP A 216 15.06 -29.30 33.26
C ASP A 216 16.29 -29.38 34.16
N GLY A 217 16.83 -28.23 34.62
CA GLY A 217 17.96 -28.15 35.50
C GLY A 217 17.64 -28.74 36.88
N ILE A 218 16.50 -28.42 37.47
CA ILE A 218 16.05 -28.98 38.76
C ILE A 218 15.84 -30.49 38.62
N SER A 219 15.15 -30.92 37.57
CA SER A 219 14.91 -32.34 37.28
C SER A 219 16.23 -33.13 37.17
N ALA A 220 17.19 -32.61 36.41
CA ALA A 220 18.49 -33.23 36.25
C ALA A 220 19.24 -33.34 37.61
N ARG A 221 19.18 -32.31 38.48
CA ARG A 221 19.78 -32.35 39.80
C ARG A 221 19.11 -33.33 40.76
N ILE A 222 17.78 -33.42 40.70
CA ILE A 222 17.05 -34.43 41.48
C ILE A 222 17.46 -35.83 41.07
N ILE A 223 17.57 -36.12 39.78
CA ILE A 223 18.01 -37.43 39.26
C ILE A 223 19.45 -37.74 39.72
N ASP A 224 20.35 -36.76 39.63
CA ASP A 224 21.77 -36.93 40.08
C ASP A 224 21.85 -37.21 41.60
N VAL A 225 21.11 -36.44 42.40
CA VAL A 225 21.04 -36.65 43.85
C VAL A 225 20.41 -38.01 44.17
N ALA A 226 19.30 -38.36 43.54
CA ALA A 226 18.66 -39.66 43.73
C ALA A 226 19.59 -40.83 43.38
N GLY A 227 20.37 -40.72 42.28
CA GLY A 227 21.38 -41.71 41.91
C GLY A 227 22.50 -41.86 42.91
N ARG A 228 22.92 -40.76 43.55
CA ARG A 228 23.95 -40.79 44.64
C ARG A 228 23.39 -41.41 45.91
N VAL A 229 22.19 -41.01 46.31
CA VAL A 229 21.52 -41.54 47.50
C VAL A 229 21.20 -43.03 47.33
N SER A 230 20.76 -43.47 46.17
CA SER A 230 20.50 -44.87 45.86
C SER A 230 21.75 -45.78 46.06
N ARG A 231 22.94 -45.24 45.82
CA ARG A 231 24.20 -46.00 46.07
C ARG A 231 24.47 -46.27 47.55
N LEU A 232 23.84 -45.54 48.47
CA LEU A 232 23.88 -45.81 49.89
C LEU A 232 23.09 -47.05 50.30
N GLN A 233 22.13 -47.43 49.42
CA GLN A 233 21.36 -48.66 49.57
C GLN A 233 22.18 -49.85 49.09
N THR A 234 22.89 -50.50 50.04
CA THR A 234 23.76 -51.64 49.78
C THR A 234 23.00 -53.00 49.71
N GLY A 235 21.73 -52.99 50.12
CA GLY A 235 20.93 -54.20 50.22
C GLY A 235 21.23 -55.15 51.36
N TYR A 236 22.25 -54.85 52.15
CA TYR A 236 22.63 -55.64 53.30
C TYR A 236 22.08 -55.04 54.59
N VAL A 237 21.28 -55.80 55.36
CA VAL A 237 20.57 -55.33 56.55
C VAL A 237 21.54 -54.83 57.63
N TYR A 238 22.70 -55.43 57.75
CA TYR A 238 23.69 -54.99 58.71
C TYR A 238 24.32 -53.62 58.46
N HIS A 239 24.34 -53.15 57.15
CA HIS A 239 24.79 -51.81 56.87
C HIS A 239 23.79 -50.76 57.36
N TYR A 240 22.49 -51.06 57.36
CA TYR A 240 21.43 -50.16 57.84
C TYR A 240 21.31 -50.18 59.39
N ALA A 241 21.78 -51.23 60.04
CA ALA A 241 21.77 -51.34 61.49
C ALA A 241 22.88 -50.52 62.15
N PHE A 242 23.94 -50.16 61.39
CA PHE A 242 25.12 -49.43 61.90
C PHE A 242 25.26 -48.01 61.32
N ALA A 243 24.29 -47.54 60.42
CA ALA A 243 24.23 -46.20 59.89
C ALA A 243 23.29 -45.30 60.68
#